data_f6a4ddd04925c3a3a9a38f709a28a3d8
#
_entry.id   f6a4ddd04925c3a3a9a38f709a28a3d8
#
_cell.length_a   1.000
_cell.length_b   1.000
_cell.length_c   1.000
_cell.angle_alpha   90.00
_cell.angle_beta   90.00
_cell.angle_gamma   90.00
#
_symmetry.space_group_name_H-M   'P 1'
#
loop_
_entity.id
_entity.type
_entity.pdbx_description
1 polymer ?
#
loop_
_entity_poly.entity_id
_entity_poly.type
_entity_poly.pdbx_seq_one_letter_code
_entity_poly.pdbx_strand_id
1 'polypeptide(L)'
;MNALPFARGQNLVYEYGPWQIDLGRRELLLDGVAVPIGARAFEIIKVLVQSANELVTKNDILSGVWPGAIIGENTIHVHISAIRKALGPDRVILKTNSGRGYRLLGRWTVRENVALPDAPATSFTIPDLPGSTNLPQATSALIGRAAAARELRDLLSAYRIVTLTGPGGIGKTALALKVARSLMPRFADGIWVAELASLSDPDLVASAVATALGIRLGGAPITANSVARAIAGRQLLLVLDNCEHVIDVATALAETLVGLCPGVSVLATSREALRTAGERVFRVPPLDIPPRHLETHEPAVAHSAVQLFVARIRESRGDF
;
A
#
# COMPACT_ATOMS: atom_id res chain seq x y z
N MET A 1 23.42 -29.03 -20.70
CA MET A 1 22.70 -28.04 -21.50
C MET A 1 21.22 -28.46 -21.49
N ASN A 2 20.49 -28.01 -20.50
CA ASN A 2 19.04 -28.14 -20.44
C ASN A 2 18.51 -26.91 -19.70
N ALA A 3 18.18 -25.89 -20.47
CA ALA A 3 17.44 -24.73 -20.01
C ALA A 3 16.00 -25.19 -19.74
N LEU A 4 15.58 -25.20 -18.51
CA LEU A 4 14.19 -25.36 -18.12
C LEU A 4 13.40 -24.13 -18.57
N PRO A 5 12.21 -24.29 -19.16
CA PRO A 5 11.41 -23.18 -19.65
C PRO A 5 10.96 -22.30 -18.48
N PHE A 6 11.04 -21.00 -18.64
CA PHE A 6 10.48 -19.98 -17.74
C PHE A 6 8.96 -20.22 -17.61
N ALA A 7 8.58 -21.03 -16.64
CA ALA A 7 7.19 -21.18 -16.25
C ALA A 7 6.77 -19.95 -15.45
N ARG A 8 5.71 -19.29 -15.87
CA ARG A 8 4.94 -18.29 -15.16
C ARG A 8 4.45 -18.88 -13.83
N GLY A 9 5.22 -18.73 -12.74
CA GLY A 9 4.92 -19.36 -11.47
C GLY A 9 4.91 -18.36 -10.33
N GLN A 10 3.75 -17.75 -10.07
CA GLN A 10 3.54 -16.96 -8.86
C GLN A 10 3.29 -17.82 -7.61
N ASN A 11 3.27 -19.17 -7.71
CA ASN A 11 2.94 -20.08 -6.62
C ASN A 11 4.05 -21.10 -6.32
N LEU A 12 5.32 -20.68 -6.41
CA LEU A 12 6.44 -21.56 -6.11
C LEU A 12 6.92 -21.36 -4.68
N VAL A 13 7.15 -22.46 -3.97
CA VAL A 13 7.80 -22.50 -2.67
C VAL A 13 9.14 -23.22 -2.81
N TYR A 14 10.21 -22.56 -2.40
CA TYR A 14 11.55 -23.12 -2.32
C TYR A 14 11.83 -23.56 -0.88
N GLU A 15 12.30 -24.79 -0.70
CA GLU A 15 12.55 -25.38 0.62
C GLU A 15 14.01 -25.84 0.75
N TYR A 16 14.62 -25.51 1.88
CA TYR A 16 15.96 -25.97 2.26
C TYR A 16 16.07 -26.14 3.78
N GLY A 17 16.11 -27.38 4.26
CA GLY A 17 16.08 -27.67 5.70
C GLY A 17 14.82 -27.08 6.35
N PRO A 18 14.97 -26.28 7.41
CA PRO A 18 13.83 -25.63 8.05
C PRO A 18 13.34 -24.38 7.31
N TRP A 19 14.07 -23.92 6.27
CA TRP A 19 13.79 -22.71 5.54
C TRP A 19 12.83 -22.94 4.38
N GLN A 20 11.85 -22.02 4.24
CA GLN A 20 10.96 -21.97 3.10
C GLN A 20 10.90 -20.53 2.56
N ILE A 21 10.97 -20.38 1.26
CA ILE A 21 10.77 -19.09 0.54
C ILE A 21 9.55 -19.24 -0.32
N ASP A 22 8.42 -18.69 0.13
CA ASP A 22 7.15 -18.72 -0.60
C ASP A 22 7.07 -17.48 -1.51
N LEU A 23 7.22 -17.68 -2.81
CA LEU A 23 7.19 -16.59 -3.78
C LEU A 23 5.77 -16.01 -3.96
N GLY A 24 4.74 -16.84 -3.78
CA GLY A 24 3.35 -16.41 -3.88
C GLY A 24 2.93 -15.54 -2.70
N ARG A 25 3.32 -15.93 -1.50
CA ARG A 25 3.04 -15.19 -0.26
C ARG A 25 4.05 -14.08 0.01
N ARG A 26 5.19 -14.09 -0.68
CA ARG A 26 6.34 -13.20 -0.45
C ARG A 26 6.85 -13.28 0.99
N GLU A 27 6.96 -14.49 1.50
CA GLU A 27 7.35 -14.78 2.87
C GLU A 27 8.61 -15.65 2.92
N LEU A 28 9.49 -15.34 3.87
CA LEU A 28 10.58 -16.19 4.30
C LEU A 28 10.13 -16.87 5.59
N LEU A 29 10.15 -18.21 5.64
CA LEU A 29 9.71 -18.96 6.81
C LEU A 29 10.86 -19.82 7.36
N LEU A 30 10.90 -19.96 8.67
CA LEU A 30 11.76 -20.90 9.41
C LEU A 30 10.84 -21.82 10.22
N ASP A 31 10.89 -23.13 9.98
CA ASP A 31 9.99 -24.12 10.59
C ASP A 31 8.50 -23.74 10.45
N GLY A 32 8.11 -23.16 9.30
CA GLY A 32 6.75 -22.72 9.04
C GLY A 32 6.36 -21.38 9.70
N VAL A 33 7.27 -20.77 10.47
CA VAL A 33 7.05 -19.46 11.11
C VAL A 33 7.65 -18.37 10.23
N ALA A 34 6.85 -17.32 9.94
CA ALA A 34 7.32 -16.23 9.11
C ALA A 34 8.43 -15.43 9.80
N VAL A 35 9.54 -15.23 9.09
CA VAL A 35 10.67 -14.40 9.52
C VAL A 35 10.53 -13.02 8.89
N PRO A 36 10.52 -11.94 9.68
CA PRO A 36 10.39 -10.58 9.15
C PRO A 36 11.53 -10.24 8.20
N ILE A 37 11.16 -9.84 6.97
CA ILE A 37 12.10 -9.39 5.95
C ILE A 37 11.47 -8.27 5.13
N GLY A 38 12.20 -7.17 4.90
CA GLY A 38 11.71 -6.05 4.13
C GLY A 38 11.46 -6.42 2.66
N ALA A 39 10.49 -5.77 2.01
CA ALA A 39 10.04 -6.11 0.66
C ALA A 39 11.17 -6.16 -0.39
N ARG A 40 12.12 -5.22 -0.36
CA ARG A 40 13.27 -5.22 -1.28
C ARG A 40 14.28 -6.33 -0.96
N ALA A 41 14.49 -6.63 0.31
CA ALA A 41 15.33 -7.76 0.73
C ALA A 41 14.69 -9.09 0.30
N PHE A 42 13.36 -9.21 0.33
CA PHE A 42 12.64 -10.36 -0.20
C PHE A 42 12.82 -10.52 -1.73
N GLU A 43 12.72 -9.43 -2.50
CA GLU A 43 12.98 -9.49 -3.94
C GLU A 43 14.41 -9.95 -4.26
N ILE A 44 15.41 -9.53 -3.47
CA ILE A 44 16.78 -10.01 -3.63
C ILE A 44 16.87 -11.51 -3.34
N ILE A 45 16.27 -11.99 -2.22
CA ILE A 45 16.32 -13.42 -1.89
C ILE A 45 15.60 -14.28 -2.92
N LYS A 46 14.52 -13.76 -3.52
CA LYS A 46 13.82 -14.38 -4.65
C LYS A 46 14.73 -14.57 -5.85
N VAL A 47 15.45 -13.51 -6.28
CA VAL A 47 16.42 -13.60 -7.39
C VAL A 47 17.52 -14.62 -7.07
N LEU A 48 18.01 -14.63 -5.83
CA LEU A 48 19.05 -15.54 -5.39
C LEU A 48 18.60 -17.00 -5.33
N VAL A 49 17.36 -17.27 -4.88
CA VAL A 49 16.86 -18.65 -4.79
C VAL A 49 16.49 -19.24 -6.15
N GLN A 50 16.02 -18.39 -7.08
CA GLN A 50 15.76 -18.81 -8.46
C GLN A 50 17.04 -19.22 -9.20
N SER A 51 18.20 -18.70 -8.77
CA SER A 51 19.53 -19.06 -9.26
C SER A 51 20.35 -19.76 -8.13
N ALA A 52 19.70 -20.62 -7.35
CA ALA A 52 20.34 -21.27 -6.21
C ALA A 52 21.65 -22.00 -6.63
N ASN A 53 22.68 -21.84 -5.83
CA ASN A 53 24.06 -22.32 -6.08
C ASN A 53 24.80 -21.67 -7.26
N GLU A 54 24.18 -20.75 -8.01
CA GLU A 54 24.85 -19.97 -9.03
C GLU A 54 25.27 -18.61 -8.51
N LEU A 55 26.24 -17.98 -9.19
CA LEU A 55 26.65 -16.62 -8.89
C LEU A 55 25.66 -15.63 -9.52
N VAL A 56 24.96 -14.89 -8.69
CA VAL A 56 24.13 -13.76 -9.13
C VAL A 56 24.97 -12.49 -9.01
N THR A 57 25.17 -11.80 -10.12
CA THR A 57 25.97 -10.56 -10.12
C THR A 57 25.17 -9.40 -9.51
N LYS A 58 25.89 -8.34 -9.10
CA LYS A 58 25.24 -7.13 -8.60
C LYS A 58 24.30 -6.52 -9.65
N ASN A 59 24.69 -6.58 -10.92
CA ASN A 59 23.86 -6.06 -12.02
C ASN A 59 22.58 -6.89 -12.20
N ASP A 60 22.64 -8.21 -12.06
CA ASP A 60 21.45 -9.06 -12.12
C ASP A 60 20.47 -8.73 -10.99
N ILE A 61 20.98 -8.49 -9.78
CA ILE A 61 20.18 -8.06 -8.64
C ILE A 61 19.55 -6.69 -8.91
N LEU A 62 20.33 -5.72 -9.39
CA LEU A 62 19.83 -4.38 -9.70
C LEU A 62 18.74 -4.42 -10.78
N SER A 63 18.97 -5.14 -11.85
CA SER A 63 18.03 -5.27 -12.97
C SER A 63 16.74 -6.02 -12.55
N GLY A 64 16.87 -7.02 -11.69
CA GLY A 64 15.74 -7.82 -11.22
C GLY A 64 14.88 -7.14 -10.15
N VAL A 65 15.50 -6.32 -9.29
CA VAL A 65 14.83 -5.72 -8.13
C VAL A 65 14.47 -4.24 -8.35
N TRP A 66 15.24 -3.52 -9.16
CA TRP A 66 15.05 -2.09 -9.47
C TRP A 66 15.16 -1.80 -10.98
N PRO A 67 14.30 -2.36 -11.82
CA PRO A 67 14.38 -2.13 -13.26
C PRO A 67 14.26 -0.64 -13.60
N GLY A 68 15.28 -0.10 -14.28
CA GLY A 68 15.28 1.28 -14.75
C GLY A 68 15.67 2.34 -13.70
N ALA A 69 16.02 1.97 -12.47
CA ALA A 69 16.45 2.91 -11.45
C ALA A 69 17.99 3.00 -11.38
N ILE A 70 18.52 4.22 -11.24
CA ILE A 70 19.94 4.45 -10.98
C ILE A 70 20.18 4.35 -9.48
N ILE A 71 20.61 3.18 -9.01
CA ILE A 71 20.82 2.91 -7.58
C ILE A 71 22.28 2.58 -7.34
N GLY A 72 22.86 3.18 -6.28
CA GLY A 72 24.23 2.90 -5.85
C GLY A 72 24.37 1.49 -5.23
N GLU A 73 25.56 0.89 -5.38
CA GLU A 73 25.87 -0.46 -4.85
C GLU A 73 25.66 -0.61 -3.34
N ASN A 74 25.75 0.47 -2.57
CA ASN A 74 25.52 0.47 -1.13
C ASN A 74 24.12 0.01 -0.74
N THR A 75 23.11 0.25 -1.60
CA THR A 75 21.73 -0.19 -1.35
C THR A 75 21.63 -1.71 -1.31
N ILE A 76 22.34 -2.43 -2.20
CA ILE A 76 22.36 -3.90 -2.16
C ILE A 76 22.95 -4.39 -0.84
N HIS A 77 24.04 -3.77 -0.37
CA HIS A 77 24.69 -4.18 0.89
C HIS A 77 23.77 -4.07 2.11
N VAL A 78 22.96 -3.01 2.17
CA VAL A 78 21.96 -2.84 3.26
C VAL A 78 20.97 -3.99 3.28
N HIS A 79 20.40 -4.32 2.12
CA HIS A 79 19.42 -5.41 2.04
C HIS A 79 20.03 -6.81 2.23
N ILE A 80 21.24 -7.05 1.73
CA ILE A 80 21.99 -8.30 2.02
C ILE A 80 22.26 -8.44 3.50
N SER A 81 22.57 -7.36 4.21
CA SER A 81 22.74 -7.38 5.67
C SER A 81 21.43 -7.70 6.38
N ALA A 82 20.30 -7.15 5.90
CA ALA A 82 18.96 -7.48 6.43
C ALA A 82 18.62 -8.98 6.20
N ILE A 83 18.90 -9.54 5.01
CA ILE A 83 18.71 -10.96 4.74
C ILE A 83 19.55 -11.82 5.69
N ARG A 84 20.83 -11.47 5.90
CA ARG A 84 21.70 -12.20 6.83
C ARG A 84 21.21 -12.14 8.26
N LYS A 85 20.67 -10.99 8.67
CA LYS A 85 20.05 -10.83 9.99
C LYS A 85 18.82 -11.73 10.12
N ALA A 86 17.97 -11.80 9.09
CA ALA A 86 16.80 -12.66 9.06
C ALA A 86 17.18 -14.15 9.11
N LEU A 87 18.21 -14.57 8.37
CA LEU A 87 18.73 -15.95 8.38
C LEU A 87 19.44 -16.34 9.69
N GLY A 88 19.78 -15.39 10.54
CA GLY A 88 20.38 -15.65 11.86
C GLY A 88 21.63 -16.53 11.80
N PRO A 89 21.63 -17.71 12.49
CA PRO A 89 22.75 -18.66 12.47
C PRO A 89 23.07 -19.19 11.07
N ASP A 90 22.06 -19.37 10.22
CA ASP A 90 22.18 -19.93 8.88
C ASP A 90 22.62 -18.90 7.82
N ARG A 91 22.98 -17.68 8.23
CA ARG A 91 23.51 -16.64 7.33
C ARG A 91 24.66 -17.11 6.42
N VAL A 92 25.32 -18.21 6.77
CA VAL A 92 26.41 -18.83 6.00
C VAL A 92 25.97 -19.36 4.64
N ILE A 93 24.66 -19.65 4.46
CA ILE A 93 24.11 -20.05 3.16
C ILE A 93 24.14 -18.91 2.14
N LEU A 94 24.19 -17.63 2.58
CA LEU A 94 24.30 -16.46 1.72
C LEU A 94 25.76 -16.00 1.64
N LYS A 95 26.49 -16.52 0.65
CA LYS A 95 27.90 -16.17 0.41
C LYS A 95 28.06 -14.92 -0.44
N THR A 96 29.05 -14.09 -0.08
CA THR A 96 29.56 -12.99 -0.92
C THR A 96 30.72 -13.47 -1.75
N ASN A 97 30.68 -13.25 -3.05
CA ASN A 97 31.83 -13.36 -3.94
C ASN A 97 32.34 -11.93 -4.18
N SER A 98 33.45 -11.60 -3.48
CA SER A 98 34.00 -10.24 -3.45
C SER A 98 34.13 -9.65 -4.87
N GLY A 99 33.61 -8.45 -5.07
CA GLY A 99 33.62 -7.73 -6.36
C GLY A 99 32.68 -8.28 -7.45
N ARG A 100 32.11 -9.49 -7.30
CA ARG A 100 31.32 -10.14 -8.36
C ARG A 100 29.82 -10.24 -8.06
N GLY A 101 29.43 -10.55 -6.82
CA GLY A 101 28.03 -10.72 -6.49
C GLY A 101 27.80 -11.63 -5.27
N TYR A 102 26.66 -12.31 -5.28
CA TYR A 102 26.20 -13.15 -4.17
C TYR A 102 25.75 -14.52 -4.67
N ARG A 103 25.75 -15.48 -3.76
CA ARG A 103 25.32 -16.86 -4.03
C ARG A 103 24.54 -17.39 -2.85
N LEU A 104 23.35 -17.90 -3.10
CA LEU A 104 22.56 -18.62 -2.09
C LEU A 104 22.86 -20.11 -2.22
N LEU A 105 23.48 -20.67 -1.19
CA LEU A 105 23.87 -22.09 -1.17
C LEU A 105 22.73 -22.96 -0.65
N GLY A 106 22.73 -24.23 -1.05
CA GLY A 106 21.82 -25.25 -0.56
C GLY A 106 21.16 -26.03 -1.68
N ARG A 107 20.69 -27.24 -1.36
CA ARG A 107 19.84 -28.01 -2.28
C ARG A 107 18.39 -27.58 -2.07
N TRP A 108 18.04 -26.47 -2.70
CA TRP A 108 16.67 -25.97 -2.67
C TRP A 108 15.78 -26.85 -3.53
N THR A 109 14.74 -27.42 -2.94
CA THR A 109 13.69 -28.14 -3.64
C THR A 109 12.56 -27.17 -3.96
N VAL A 110 11.97 -27.29 -5.13
CA VAL A 110 10.87 -26.43 -5.58
C VAL A 110 9.59 -27.25 -5.61
N ARG A 111 8.56 -26.74 -4.96
CA ARG A 111 7.20 -27.26 -5.14
C ARG A 111 6.24 -26.17 -5.59
N GLU A 112 5.30 -26.51 -6.43
CA GLU A 112 4.16 -25.66 -6.67
C GLU A 112 3.27 -25.67 -5.43
N ASN A 113 2.95 -24.50 -4.93
CA ASN A 113 1.94 -24.36 -3.89
C ASN A 113 0.56 -24.55 -4.55
N VAL A 114 0.22 -25.82 -4.84
CA VAL A 114 -1.17 -26.17 -5.18
C VAL A 114 -1.95 -25.84 -3.92
N ALA A 115 -2.84 -24.88 -4.02
CA ALA A 115 -3.67 -24.46 -2.90
C ALA A 115 -4.28 -25.69 -2.24
N LEU A 116 -3.71 -26.10 -1.09
CA LEU A 116 -4.34 -27.10 -0.23
C LEU A 116 -5.60 -26.45 0.33
N PRO A 117 -6.73 -27.13 0.28
CA PRO A 117 -7.89 -26.69 1.01
C PRO A 117 -7.55 -26.72 2.51
N ASP A 118 -7.74 -25.59 3.17
CA ASP A 118 -7.81 -25.45 4.62
C ASP A 118 -6.63 -25.94 5.48
N ALA A 119 -5.57 -25.10 5.56
CA ALA A 119 -4.93 -24.95 6.85
C ALA A 119 -5.91 -24.27 7.82
N PRO A 120 -5.93 -24.63 9.13
CA PRO A 120 -6.95 -24.13 10.05
C PRO A 120 -7.02 -22.62 9.96
N ALA A 121 -8.19 -22.13 9.61
CA ALA A 121 -8.50 -20.72 9.49
C ALA A 121 -8.04 -20.01 10.77
N THR A 122 -6.93 -19.29 10.69
CA THR A 122 -6.66 -18.25 11.68
C THR A 122 -7.86 -17.33 11.58
N SER A 123 -8.70 -17.35 12.59
CA SER A 123 -9.97 -16.63 12.60
C SER A 123 -9.68 -15.14 12.50
N PHE A 124 -9.72 -14.61 11.29
CA PHE A 124 -9.69 -13.17 11.04
C PHE A 124 -11.09 -12.67 11.39
N THR A 125 -11.24 -12.03 12.52
CA THR A 125 -12.51 -11.43 12.90
C THR A 125 -12.46 -9.96 12.56
N ILE A 126 -13.00 -9.59 11.40
CA ILE A 126 -13.50 -8.24 11.19
C ILE A 126 -14.86 -8.22 11.89
N PRO A 127 -15.20 -7.20 12.68
CA PRO A 127 -16.52 -7.08 13.23
C PRO A 127 -17.57 -7.17 12.12
N ASP A 128 -18.43 -8.19 12.16
CA ASP A 128 -19.52 -8.41 11.21
C ASP A 128 -20.65 -7.41 11.46
N LEU A 129 -20.39 -6.13 11.32
CA LEU A 129 -21.39 -5.08 11.39
C LEU A 129 -21.59 -4.50 9.99
N PRO A 130 -22.73 -4.79 9.32
CA PRO A 130 -23.05 -4.15 8.05
C PRO A 130 -23.01 -2.63 8.19
N GLY A 131 -22.25 -1.96 7.33
CA GLY A 131 -22.10 -0.51 7.37
C GLY A 131 -21.09 0.03 8.39
N SER A 132 -20.22 -0.82 8.96
CA SER A 132 -19.14 -0.40 9.86
C SER A 132 -18.19 0.57 9.15
N THR A 133 -17.74 1.58 9.90
CA THR A 133 -16.78 2.59 9.41
C THR A 133 -16.05 3.21 10.57
N ASN A 134 -14.79 3.58 10.33
CA ASN A 134 -14.02 4.46 11.22
C ASN A 134 -13.95 5.91 10.70
N LEU A 135 -14.81 6.27 9.73
CA LEU A 135 -14.87 7.65 9.22
C LEU A 135 -15.10 8.63 10.36
N PRO A 136 -14.24 9.64 10.54
CA PRO A 136 -14.47 10.68 11.53
C PRO A 136 -15.79 11.40 11.28
N GLN A 137 -16.46 11.86 12.35
CA GLN A 137 -17.70 12.63 12.20
C GLN A 137 -17.47 13.87 11.33
N ALA A 138 -18.50 14.24 10.52
CA ALA A 138 -18.40 15.44 9.73
C ALA A 138 -18.50 16.67 10.63
N THR A 139 -17.42 17.37 10.78
CA THR A 139 -17.33 18.56 11.64
C THR A 139 -17.60 19.86 10.91
N SER A 140 -17.48 19.91 9.57
CA SER A 140 -17.67 21.14 8.81
C SER A 140 -18.17 20.87 7.39
N ALA A 141 -18.88 21.87 6.81
CA ALA A 141 -19.31 21.82 5.42
C ALA A 141 -18.11 21.97 4.48
N LEU A 142 -18.09 21.20 3.40
CA LEU A 142 -17.08 21.31 2.35
C LEU A 142 -17.45 22.47 1.41
N ILE A 143 -16.82 23.63 1.61
CA ILE A 143 -17.13 24.86 0.88
C ILE A 143 -16.44 24.88 -0.49
N GLY A 144 -17.18 25.27 -1.55
CA GLY A 144 -16.64 25.46 -2.90
C GLY A 144 -16.16 24.19 -3.62
N ARG A 145 -16.51 23.00 -3.15
CA ARG A 145 -15.99 21.73 -3.67
C ARG A 145 -17.06 20.79 -4.27
N ALA A 146 -18.28 21.30 -4.51
CA ALA A 146 -19.39 20.47 -4.97
C ALA A 146 -19.10 19.80 -6.33
N ALA A 147 -18.50 20.52 -7.28
CA ALA A 147 -18.11 19.98 -8.58
C ALA A 147 -17.01 18.91 -8.44
N ALA A 148 -15.93 19.22 -7.72
CA ALA A 148 -14.85 18.29 -7.47
C ALA A 148 -15.33 17.01 -6.75
N ALA A 149 -16.28 17.13 -5.81
CA ALA A 149 -16.85 15.99 -5.12
C ALA A 149 -17.70 15.11 -6.04
N ARG A 150 -18.42 15.68 -7.00
CA ARG A 150 -19.16 14.91 -8.01
C ARG A 150 -18.21 14.16 -8.93
N GLU A 151 -17.22 14.84 -9.50
CA GLU A 151 -16.23 14.23 -10.38
C GLU A 151 -15.46 13.09 -9.68
N LEU A 152 -15.02 13.30 -8.44
CA LEU A 152 -14.34 12.26 -7.67
C LEU A 152 -15.23 11.04 -7.42
N ARG A 153 -16.54 11.25 -7.18
CA ARG A 153 -17.50 10.16 -7.04
C ARG A 153 -17.66 9.35 -8.32
N ASP A 154 -17.70 10.04 -9.46
CA ASP A 154 -17.80 9.40 -10.77
C ASP A 154 -16.54 8.57 -11.07
N LEU A 155 -15.35 9.11 -10.74
CA LEU A 155 -14.08 8.37 -10.84
C LEU A 155 -14.06 7.12 -9.95
N LEU A 156 -14.48 7.20 -8.69
CA LEU A 156 -14.58 6.06 -7.79
C LEU A 156 -15.64 5.03 -8.22
N SER A 157 -16.56 5.44 -9.10
CA SER A 157 -17.51 4.52 -9.71
C SER A 157 -16.94 3.75 -10.89
N ALA A 158 -15.97 4.32 -11.58
CA ALA A 158 -15.33 3.75 -12.77
C ALA A 158 -13.99 3.07 -12.50
N TYR A 159 -13.27 3.48 -11.48
CA TYR A 159 -11.90 3.03 -11.19
C TYR A 159 -11.78 2.53 -9.76
N ARG A 160 -10.99 1.49 -9.58
CA ARG A 160 -10.78 0.87 -8.26
C ARG A 160 -9.63 1.51 -7.47
N ILE A 161 -8.73 2.23 -8.12
CA ILE A 161 -7.67 3.02 -7.49
C ILE A 161 -7.79 4.44 -7.97
N VAL A 162 -8.06 5.36 -7.05
CA VAL A 162 -8.13 6.80 -7.31
C VAL A 162 -7.21 7.52 -6.34
N THR A 163 -6.33 8.38 -6.85
CA THR A 163 -5.41 9.16 -6.02
C THR A 163 -5.71 10.65 -6.15
N LEU A 164 -6.04 11.28 -5.02
CA LEU A 164 -6.15 12.74 -4.92
C LEU A 164 -4.77 13.35 -4.78
N THR A 165 -4.37 14.17 -5.73
CA THR A 165 -3.07 14.84 -5.70
C THR A 165 -3.21 16.36 -5.54
N GLY A 166 -2.17 16.96 -4.96
CA GLY A 166 -2.07 18.42 -4.81
C GLY A 166 -1.23 18.83 -3.62
N PRO A 167 -0.91 20.13 -3.49
CA PRO A 167 -0.07 20.65 -2.41
C PRO A 167 -0.69 20.43 -1.03
N GLY A 168 0.15 20.51 0.02
CA GLY A 168 -0.30 20.48 1.41
C GLY A 168 -1.36 21.56 1.67
N GLY A 169 -2.36 21.26 2.49
CA GLY A 169 -3.41 22.22 2.84
C GLY A 169 -4.49 22.48 1.77
N ILE A 170 -4.38 21.92 0.54
CA ILE A 170 -5.37 22.15 -0.54
C ILE A 170 -6.76 21.54 -0.22
N GLY A 171 -6.85 20.67 0.81
CA GLY A 171 -8.11 20.03 1.22
C GLY A 171 -8.33 18.62 0.63
N LYS A 172 -7.26 17.89 0.28
CA LYS A 172 -7.34 16.50 -0.22
C LYS A 172 -8.11 15.58 0.74
N THR A 173 -7.67 15.51 1.98
CA THR A 173 -8.29 14.69 3.03
C THR A 173 -9.76 15.05 3.26
N ALA A 174 -10.08 16.34 3.35
CA ALA A 174 -11.46 16.80 3.53
C ALA A 174 -12.37 16.39 2.38
N LEU A 175 -11.88 16.51 1.13
CA LEU A 175 -12.61 16.09 -0.07
C LEU A 175 -12.77 14.56 -0.11
N ALA A 176 -11.70 13.79 0.18
CA ALA A 176 -11.71 12.35 0.24
C ALA A 176 -12.76 11.83 1.25
N LEU A 177 -12.72 12.32 2.49
CA LEU A 177 -13.64 11.91 3.56
C LEU A 177 -15.11 12.29 3.23
N LYS A 178 -15.35 13.45 2.63
CA LYS A 178 -16.69 13.87 2.23
C LYS A 178 -17.27 12.97 1.15
N VAL A 179 -16.48 12.66 0.12
CA VAL A 179 -16.90 11.77 -0.97
C VAL A 179 -17.05 10.33 -0.46
N ALA A 180 -16.09 9.83 0.31
CA ALA A 180 -16.17 8.53 0.95
C ALA A 180 -17.50 8.37 1.71
N ARG A 181 -17.84 9.33 2.56
CA ARG A 181 -19.12 9.32 3.31
C ARG A 181 -20.34 9.24 2.39
N SER A 182 -20.35 9.92 1.25
CA SER A 182 -21.46 9.87 0.30
C SER A 182 -21.58 8.54 -0.43
N LEU A 183 -20.53 7.72 -0.41
CA LEU A 183 -20.45 6.39 -1.02
C LEU A 183 -20.75 5.23 -0.05
N MET A 184 -21.05 5.50 1.22
CA MET A 184 -21.39 4.47 2.22
C MET A 184 -22.41 3.45 1.72
N PRO A 185 -23.52 3.85 1.04
CA PRO A 185 -24.52 2.87 0.57
C PRO A 185 -24.00 1.91 -0.50
N ARG A 186 -22.88 2.22 -1.14
CA ARG A 186 -22.30 1.42 -2.21
C ARG A 186 -21.38 0.30 -1.70
N PHE A 187 -20.81 0.48 -0.53
CA PHE A 187 -19.85 -0.46 0.04
C PHE A 187 -20.47 -1.20 1.24
N ALA A 188 -20.94 -2.42 0.99
CA ALA A 188 -21.68 -3.22 1.99
C ALA A 188 -20.85 -3.50 3.25
N ASP A 189 -19.53 -3.67 3.09
CA ASP A 189 -18.60 -3.90 4.20
C ASP A 189 -17.92 -2.61 4.68
N GLY A 190 -18.49 -1.47 4.33
CA GLY A 190 -18.15 -0.17 4.89
C GLY A 190 -17.00 0.56 4.21
N ILE A 191 -16.61 1.66 4.84
CA ILE A 191 -15.53 2.54 4.42
C ILE A 191 -14.56 2.73 5.57
N TRP A 192 -13.27 2.53 5.28
CA TRP A 192 -12.23 2.49 6.28
C TRP A 192 -11.11 3.46 5.94
N VAL A 193 -10.67 4.23 6.92
CA VAL A 193 -9.62 5.25 6.78
C VAL A 193 -8.38 4.80 7.53
N ALA A 194 -7.26 4.69 6.83
CA ALA A 194 -5.94 4.52 7.41
C ALA A 194 -5.16 5.83 7.29
N GLU A 195 -4.91 6.48 8.42
CA GLU A 195 -4.11 7.70 8.51
C GLU A 195 -2.62 7.32 8.56
N LEU A 196 -1.87 7.65 7.52
CA LEU A 196 -0.47 7.27 7.40
C LEU A 196 0.49 8.37 7.85
N ALA A 197 0.00 9.59 8.08
CA ALA A 197 0.80 10.78 8.40
C ALA A 197 1.79 10.61 9.55
N SER A 198 1.44 9.82 10.57
CA SER A 198 2.27 9.59 11.77
C SER A 198 3.27 8.45 11.64
N LEU A 199 3.26 7.71 10.54
CA LEU A 199 4.13 6.56 10.36
C LEU A 199 5.54 7.01 9.97
N SER A 200 6.50 6.71 10.81
CA SER A 200 7.93 6.93 10.53
C SER A 200 8.57 5.74 9.81
N ASP A 201 7.97 4.55 9.92
CA ASP A 201 8.46 3.29 9.36
C ASP A 201 7.48 2.81 8.28
N PRO A 202 7.92 2.75 7.01
CA PRO A 202 7.10 2.24 5.92
C PRO A 202 6.59 0.80 6.12
N ASP A 203 7.32 -0.03 6.86
CA ASP A 203 6.93 -1.42 7.14
C ASP A 203 5.66 -1.51 8.01
N LEU A 204 5.27 -0.43 8.68
CA LEU A 204 4.06 -0.34 9.50
C LEU A 204 2.78 -0.03 8.70
N VAL A 205 2.87 0.27 7.41
CA VAL A 205 1.69 0.64 6.58
C VAL A 205 0.64 -0.46 6.58
N ALA A 206 1.05 -1.73 6.37
CA ALA A 206 0.12 -2.86 6.41
C ALA A 206 -0.54 -3.03 7.79
N SER A 207 0.23 -2.78 8.87
CA SER A 207 -0.27 -2.85 10.24
C SER A 207 -1.26 -1.73 10.55
N ALA A 208 -1.01 -0.52 10.06
CA ALA A 208 -1.93 0.61 10.20
C ALA A 208 -3.26 0.34 9.48
N VAL A 209 -3.19 -0.22 8.28
CA VAL A 209 -4.39 -0.61 7.52
C VAL A 209 -5.14 -1.74 8.22
N ALA A 210 -4.45 -2.78 8.72
CA ALA A 210 -5.08 -3.84 9.49
C ALA A 210 -5.80 -3.30 10.74
N THR A 211 -5.14 -2.40 11.46
CA THR A 211 -5.72 -1.73 12.64
C THR A 211 -6.94 -0.90 12.27
N ALA A 212 -6.87 -0.12 11.20
CA ALA A 212 -7.99 0.69 10.70
C ALA A 212 -9.20 -0.19 10.34
N LEU A 213 -8.96 -1.35 9.71
CA LEU A 213 -9.98 -2.34 9.36
C LEU A 213 -10.48 -3.17 10.56
N GLY A 214 -9.92 -3.01 11.75
CA GLY A 214 -10.24 -3.81 12.92
C GLY A 214 -9.79 -5.27 12.83
N ILE A 215 -8.84 -5.57 11.93
CA ILE A 215 -8.32 -6.93 11.72
C ILE A 215 -7.40 -7.31 12.86
N ARG A 216 -7.70 -8.39 13.56
CA ARG A 216 -6.84 -9.01 14.57
C ARG A 216 -6.10 -10.19 13.95
N LEU A 217 -4.81 -10.04 13.75
CA LEU A 217 -3.93 -11.10 13.26
C LEU A 217 -3.21 -11.69 14.46
N GLY A 218 -3.54 -12.94 14.81
CA GLY A 218 -2.95 -13.64 15.95
C GLY A 218 -1.48 -14.00 15.69
N GLY A 219 -0.53 -13.15 16.12
CA GLY A 219 0.91 -13.48 16.19
C GLY A 219 1.68 -13.55 14.86
N ALA A 220 1.02 -13.48 13.71
CA ALA A 220 1.69 -13.48 12.41
C ALA A 220 2.07 -12.05 11.96
N PRO A 221 3.16 -11.87 11.17
CA PRO A 221 3.51 -10.58 10.59
C PRO A 221 2.37 -10.04 9.73
N ILE A 222 2.06 -8.76 9.93
CA ILE A 222 1.03 -8.07 9.15
C ILE A 222 1.65 -7.62 7.84
N THR A 223 1.25 -8.26 6.74
CA THR A 223 1.69 -7.97 5.38
C THR A 223 0.51 -7.54 4.51
N ALA A 224 0.77 -6.93 3.34
CA ALA A 224 -0.29 -6.61 2.37
C ALA A 224 -1.11 -7.86 1.99
N ASN A 225 -0.45 -9.01 1.84
CA ASN A 225 -1.11 -10.28 1.53
C ASN A 225 -1.99 -10.79 2.68
N SER A 226 -1.55 -10.66 3.94
CA SER A 226 -2.37 -11.08 5.09
C SER A 226 -3.60 -10.19 5.25
N VAL A 227 -3.47 -8.89 5.00
CA VAL A 227 -4.60 -7.96 4.95
C VAL A 227 -5.55 -8.33 3.81
N ALA A 228 -5.04 -8.56 2.59
CA ALA A 228 -5.86 -8.96 1.44
C ALA A 228 -6.65 -10.24 1.71
N ARG A 229 -6.02 -11.26 2.31
CA ARG A 229 -6.72 -12.49 2.71
C ARG A 229 -7.82 -12.25 3.73
N ALA A 230 -7.57 -11.38 4.71
CA ALA A 230 -8.55 -11.07 5.75
C ALA A 230 -9.79 -10.35 5.19
N ILE A 231 -9.65 -9.55 4.13
CA ILE A 231 -10.75 -8.82 3.49
C ILE A 231 -11.22 -9.46 2.19
N ALA A 232 -10.75 -10.66 1.87
CA ALA A 232 -11.17 -11.38 0.67
C ALA A 232 -12.70 -11.56 0.64
N GLY A 233 -13.33 -11.26 -0.50
CA GLY A 233 -14.79 -11.32 -0.66
C GLY A 233 -15.57 -10.12 -0.11
N ARG A 234 -14.92 -9.16 0.56
CA ARG A 234 -15.57 -7.93 1.08
C ARG A 234 -15.74 -6.87 0.00
N GLN A 235 -16.78 -6.06 0.14
CA GLN A 235 -17.07 -4.88 -0.69
C GLN A 235 -16.84 -3.61 0.12
N LEU A 236 -15.63 -3.11 0.14
CA LEU A 236 -15.24 -1.96 0.96
C LEU A 236 -14.43 -0.92 0.19
N LEU A 237 -14.46 0.32 0.68
CA LEU A 237 -13.57 1.39 0.26
C LEU A 237 -12.51 1.62 1.34
N LEU A 238 -11.25 1.50 0.97
CA LEU A 238 -10.12 1.87 1.82
C LEU A 238 -9.62 3.26 1.42
N VAL A 239 -9.63 4.18 2.38
CA VAL A 239 -9.02 5.51 2.23
C VAL A 239 -7.63 5.47 2.86
N LEU A 240 -6.59 5.69 2.05
CA LEU A 240 -5.21 5.85 2.51
C LEU A 240 -4.89 7.34 2.55
N ASP A 241 -4.81 7.92 3.74
CA ASP A 241 -4.58 9.35 3.88
C ASP A 241 -3.12 9.69 4.13
N ASN A 242 -2.60 10.66 3.37
CA ASN A 242 -1.24 11.20 3.50
C ASN A 242 -0.13 10.20 3.13
N CYS A 243 -0.18 9.65 1.90
CA CYS A 243 0.74 8.60 1.44
C CYS A 243 2.14 9.10 1.05
N GLU A 244 2.39 10.41 0.95
CA GLU A 244 3.58 10.99 0.32
C GLU A 244 4.93 10.51 0.86
N HIS A 245 5.02 10.17 2.13
CA HIS A 245 6.27 9.73 2.78
C HIS A 245 6.45 8.21 2.80
N VAL A 246 5.39 7.46 2.45
CA VAL A 246 5.39 5.98 2.37
C VAL A 246 4.87 5.47 1.03
N ILE A 247 5.06 6.26 -0.03
CA ILE A 247 4.36 6.09 -1.31
C ILE A 247 4.62 4.72 -1.95
N ASP A 248 5.85 4.22 -1.92
CA ASP A 248 6.21 2.93 -2.53
C ASP A 248 5.48 1.77 -1.84
N VAL A 249 5.40 1.80 -0.50
CA VAL A 249 4.73 0.74 0.27
C VAL A 249 3.21 0.86 0.17
N ALA A 250 2.67 2.08 0.17
CA ALA A 250 1.25 2.33 -0.05
C ALA A 250 0.81 1.87 -1.45
N THR A 251 1.66 2.08 -2.47
CA THR A 251 1.44 1.58 -3.83
C THR A 251 1.39 0.06 -3.86
N ALA A 252 2.41 -0.62 -3.31
CA ALA A 252 2.47 -2.08 -3.28
C ALA A 252 1.28 -2.69 -2.52
N LEU A 253 0.85 -2.05 -1.43
CA LEU A 253 -0.36 -2.44 -0.69
C LEU A 253 -1.61 -2.28 -1.55
N ALA A 254 -1.82 -1.12 -2.18
CA ALA A 254 -2.98 -0.86 -3.03
C ALA A 254 -3.07 -1.85 -4.20
N GLU A 255 -1.96 -2.13 -4.88
CA GLU A 255 -1.87 -3.13 -5.95
C GLU A 255 -2.24 -4.53 -5.45
N THR A 256 -1.71 -4.93 -4.30
CA THR A 256 -2.00 -6.24 -3.70
C THR A 256 -3.47 -6.37 -3.35
N LEU A 257 -4.05 -5.37 -2.69
CA LEU A 257 -5.46 -5.38 -2.29
C LEU A 257 -6.40 -5.42 -3.50
N VAL A 258 -6.17 -4.54 -4.48
CA VAL A 258 -7.01 -4.48 -5.68
C VAL A 258 -6.81 -5.71 -6.56
N GLY A 259 -5.60 -6.27 -6.63
CA GLY A 259 -5.31 -7.49 -7.39
C GLY A 259 -5.98 -8.75 -6.82
N LEU A 260 -6.02 -8.87 -5.48
CA LEU A 260 -6.52 -10.08 -4.80
C LEU A 260 -7.99 -9.97 -4.36
N CYS A 261 -8.51 -8.75 -4.20
CA CYS A 261 -9.86 -8.50 -3.66
C CYS A 261 -10.73 -7.74 -4.66
N PRO A 262 -11.53 -8.40 -5.50
CA PRO A 262 -12.35 -7.76 -6.54
C PRO A 262 -13.34 -6.71 -6.03
N GLY A 263 -13.83 -6.84 -4.80
CA GLY A 263 -14.79 -5.93 -4.17
C GLY A 263 -14.13 -4.72 -3.48
N VAL A 264 -12.80 -4.64 -3.42
CA VAL A 264 -12.09 -3.56 -2.74
C VAL A 264 -11.76 -2.44 -3.70
N SER A 265 -12.00 -1.21 -3.27
CA SER A 265 -11.53 0.02 -3.93
C SER A 265 -10.63 0.81 -2.99
N VAL A 266 -9.67 1.55 -3.56
CA VAL A 266 -8.70 2.37 -2.82
C VAL A 266 -8.82 3.83 -3.25
N LEU A 267 -8.94 4.72 -2.27
CA LEU A 267 -8.88 6.17 -2.43
C LEU A 267 -7.66 6.67 -1.66
N ALA A 268 -6.62 7.10 -2.37
CA ALA A 268 -5.41 7.63 -1.75
C ALA A 268 -5.40 9.16 -1.77
N THR A 269 -4.80 9.78 -0.76
CA THR A 269 -4.40 11.18 -0.80
C THR A 269 -2.89 11.29 -0.69
N SER A 270 -2.28 12.10 -1.56
CA SER A 270 -0.84 12.27 -1.62
C SER A 270 -0.47 13.61 -2.27
N ARG A 271 0.79 14.02 -2.19
CA ARG A 271 1.31 15.13 -3.00
C ARG A 271 1.58 14.71 -4.44
N GLU A 272 1.85 13.43 -4.67
CA GLU A 272 2.11 12.84 -5.98
C GLU A 272 1.28 11.56 -6.19
N ALA A 273 1.24 11.08 -7.43
CA ALA A 273 0.53 9.85 -7.79
C ALA A 273 1.23 8.61 -7.22
N LEU A 274 0.48 7.55 -6.95
CA LEU A 274 1.01 6.24 -6.56
C LEU A 274 1.78 5.57 -7.72
N ARG A 275 1.44 5.89 -8.97
CA ARG A 275 2.05 5.36 -10.20
C ARG A 275 1.83 3.85 -10.38
N THR A 276 0.64 3.39 -10.05
CA THR A 276 0.24 1.99 -10.20
C THR A 276 -0.65 1.77 -11.42
N ALA A 277 -0.66 0.53 -11.92
CA ALA A 277 -1.53 0.17 -13.03
C ALA A 277 -3.02 0.31 -12.66
N GLY A 278 -3.80 0.95 -13.52
CA GLY A 278 -5.22 1.18 -13.28
C GLY A 278 -5.54 2.34 -12.31
N GLU A 279 -4.52 3.07 -11.86
CA GLU A 279 -4.71 4.29 -11.08
C GLU A 279 -5.38 5.39 -11.92
N ARG A 280 -6.32 6.10 -11.30
CA ARG A 280 -6.81 7.38 -11.81
C ARG A 280 -6.41 8.50 -10.87
N VAL A 281 -5.64 9.44 -11.39
CA VAL A 281 -5.18 10.61 -10.63
C VAL A 281 -6.22 11.73 -10.77
N PHE A 282 -6.67 12.24 -9.62
CA PHE A 282 -7.52 13.42 -9.53
C PHE A 282 -6.74 14.56 -8.87
N ARG A 283 -6.39 15.57 -9.65
CA ARG A 283 -5.73 16.77 -9.13
C ARG A 283 -6.78 17.67 -8.48
N VAL A 284 -6.66 17.87 -7.16
CA VAL A 284 -7.61 18.74 -6.43
C VAL A 284 -7.44 20.19 -6.89
N PRO A 285 -8.46 20.80 -7.49
CA PRO A 285 -8.36 22.18 -7.96
C PRO A 285 -8.22 23.15 -6.77
N PRO A 286 -7.65 24.35 -6.92
CA PRO A 286 -7.69 25.39 -5.89
C PRO A 286 -9.13 25.86 -5.64
N LEU A 287 -9.37 26.52 -4.53
CA LEU A 287 -10.61 27.27 -4.31
C LEU A 287 -10.61 28.53 -5.19
N ASP A 288 -11.82 28.94 -5.57
CA ASP A 288 -12.01 30.16 -6.31
C ASP A 288 -11.67 31.39 -5.43
N ILE A 289 -10.90 32.32 -5.98
CA ILE A 289 -10.45 33.54 -5.33
C ILE A 289 -10.97 34.77 -6.07
N PRO A 290 -11.28 35.89 -5.38
CA PRO A 290 -11.66 37.11 -6.05
C PRO A 290 -10.53 37.66 -6.94
N PRO A 291 -10.85 38.29 -8.09
CA PRO A 291 -9.86 38.94 -8.95
C PRO A 291 -9.18 40.08 -8.19
N ARG A 292 -7.89 40.36 -8.53
CA ARG A 292 -7.11 41.41 -7.84
C ARG A 292 -7.65 42.82 -8.03
N HIS A 293 -8.39 43.03 -9.09
CA HIS A 293 -9.07 44.30 -9.36
C HIS A 293 -10.59 44.06 -9.35
N LEU A 294 -11.26 44.54 -8.34
CA LEU A 294 -12.70 44.46 -8.19
C LEU A 294 -13.37 45.51 -9.14
N GLU A 295 -13.33 45.28 -10.44
CA GLU A 295 -14.17 45.99 -11.39
C GLU A 295 -15.55 45.37 -11.56
N THR A 296 -15.79 44.22 -10.92
CA THR A 296 -17.05 43.49 -11.01
C THR A 296 -17.87 43.70 -9.72
N HIS A 297 -19.16 43.90 -9.88
CA HIS A 297 -20.14 44.07 -8.80
C HIS A 297 -20.39 42.79 -7.96
N GLU A 298 -19.64 41.71 -8.19
CA GLU A 298 -19.74 40.51 -7.36
C GLU A 298 -19.10 40.74 -6.00
N PRO A 299 -19.84 40.50 -4.91
CA PRO A 299 -19.29 40.64 -3.57
C PRO A 299 -18.21 39.60 -3.33
N ALA A 300 -17.07 39.97 -2.72
CA ALA A 300 -15.96 39.09 -2.43
C ALA A 300 -16.38 37.77 -1.72
N VAL A 301 -17.48 37.83 -0.97
CA VAL A 301 -18.06 36.66 -0.24
C VAL A 301 -18.65 35.60 -1.20
N ALA A 302 -18.86 35.90 -2.48
CA ALA A 302 -19.28 34.89 -3.44
C ALA A 302 -18.20 33.85 -3.74
N HIS A 303 -16.91 34.21 -3.56
CA HIS A 303 -15.78 33.33 -3.82
C HIS A 303 -15.54 32.30 -2.71
N SER A 304 -15.32 31.07 -3.10
CA SER A 304 -15.23 29.93 -2.17
C SER A 304 -14.07 30.00 -1.17
N ALA A 305 -12.95 30.64 -1.55
CA ALA A 305 -11.83 30.87 -0.62
C ALA A 305 -12.21 31.84 0.52
N VAL A 306 -12.96 32.90 0.17
CA VAL A 306 -13.46 33.88 1.15
C VAL A 306 -14.51 33.25 2.06
N GLN A 307 -15.42 32.46 1.49
CA GLN A 307 -16.41 31.72 2.29
C GLN A 307 -15.77 30.78 3.30
N LEU A 308 -14.73 30.04 2.89
CA LEU A 308 -13.97 29.16 3.80
C LEU A 308 -13.29 29.97 4.91
N PHE A 309 -12.66 31.09 4.55
CA PHE A 309 -12.01 31.97 5.53
C PHE A 309 -13.00 32.49 6.58
N VAL A 310 -14.16 33.00 6.13
CA VAL A 310 -15.22 33.47 7.02
C VAL A 310 -15.74 32.36 7.94
N ALA A 311 -15.97 31.16 7.38
CA ALA A 311 -16.42 30.01 8.13
C ALA A 311 -15.41 29.65 9.24
N ARG A 312 -14.12 29.62 8.94
CA ARG A 312 -13.06 29.32 9.92
C ARG A 312 -12.94 30.38 11.02
N ILE A 313 -13.11 31.65 10.68
CA ILE A 313 -13.14 32.71 11.71
C ILE A 313 -14.33 32.52 12.66
N ARG A 314 -15.50 32.19 12.14
CA ARG A 314 -16.69 31.93 12.97
C ARG A 314 -16.50 30.74 13.89
N GLU A 315 -15.94 29.62 13.36
CA GLU A 315 -15.61 28.44 14.16
C GLU A 315 -14.58 28.75 15.27
N SER A 316 -13.58 29.61 15.01
CA SER A 316 -12.51 29.94 15.96
C SER A 316 -12.93 30.94 17.05
N ARG A 317 -13.97 31.76 16.79
CA ARG A 317 -14.39 32.79 17.75
C ARG A 317 -15.36 32.30 18.81
N GLY A 318 -15.88 31.05 18.67
CA GLY A 318 -16.96 30.58 19.51
C GLY A 318 -18.15 31.55 19.48
N ASP A 319 -19.36 31.07 19.43
CA ASP A 319 -20.53 31.95 19.49
C ASP A 319 -20.42 32.90 20.69
N PHE A 320 -20.26 34.21 20.39
CA PHE A 320 -20.58 35.27 21.28
C PHE A 320 -21.93 35.82 20.90
#